data_68604bb6bae29d5269ee732c2fe155e8
#
_entry.id   68604bb6bae29d5269ee732c2fe155e8
#
_cell.length_a   1.000
_cell.length_b   1.000
_cell.length_c   1.000
_cell.angle_alpha   90.00
_cell.angle_beta   90.00
_cell.angle_gamma   90.00
#
_symmetry.space_group_name_H-M   'P 1'
#
loop_
_entity.id
_entity.type
_entity.pdbx_description
1 polymer ?
#
loop_
_entity_poly.entity_id
_entity_poly.type
_entity_poly.pdbx_seq_one_letter_code
_entity_poly.pdbx_strand_id
1 'polypeptide(L)'
;MAALRSPVVMIHGAFCGGWAFDGWRALFKSKGYETYAPDLRHHAEDVEPPSELGQTSMLDFARDLEAFLDELGEEPILIGHSMGGLLAQMLAARRPVRALVLLAPSAPWGVLPATPFEYASAQALYLAGDFWNRRLWPTHWIAAANALDNVPDDERQSVLDRFVPESGLATFETMHWALDLKRATQIDPRDVVCPILCIAGARDRVNSPGTVRSVASRYRGRARYEEIAGHSHWLIGEPGWEKIAALSLAWLDDVLANESAAAGS
;
A
#
# COMPACT_ATOMS: atom_id res chain seq x y z
N MET A 1 -29.35 -16.08 -7.77
CA MET A 1 -28.69 -15.19 -6.77
C MET A 1 -27.33 -14.84 -7.36
N ALA A 2 -26.96 -13.56 -7.48
CA ALA A 2 -25.59 -13.22 -7.87
C ALA A 2 -24.65 -13.82 -6.81
N ALA A 3 -23.57 -14.48 -7.24
CA ALA A 3 -22.55 -14.97 -6.31
C ALA A 3 -22.04 -13.77 -5.49
N LEU A 4 -21.96 -13.93 -4.17
CA LEU A 4 -21.36 -12.92 -3.31
C LEU A 4 -19.92 -12.71 -3.80
N ARG A 5 -19.56 -11.45 -4.08
CA ARG A 5 -18.17 -11.08 -4.44
C ARG A 5 -17.31 -11.12 -3.18
N SER A 6 -16.08 -11.56 -3.30
CA SER A 6 -15.12 -11.48 -2.19
C SER A 6 -15.00 -10.06 -1.64
N PRO A 7 -14.91 -9.88 -0.32
CA PRO A 7 -14.75 -8.57 0.29
C PRO A 7 -13.42 -7.94 -0.15
N VAL A 8 -13.39 -6.61 -0.21
CA VAL A 8 -12.21 -5.83 -0.58
C VAL A 8 -11.68 -5.11 0.66
N VAL A 9 -10.45 -5.40 1.04
CA VAL A 9 -9.77 -4.72 2.14
C VAL A 9 -8.69 -3.80 1.56
N MET A 10 -8.83 -2.51 1.84
CA MET A 10 -7.95 -1.45 1.37
C MET A 10 -7.02 -1.00 2.49
N ILE A 11 -5.69 -1.05 2.25
CA ILE A 11 -4.66 -0.80 3.26
C ILE A 11 -3.92 0.47 2.88
N HIS A 12 -4.01 1.48 3.73
CA HIS A 12 -3.43 2.80 3.50
C HIS A 12 -1.90 2.84 3.62
N GLY A 13 -1.29 3.87 3.07
CA GLY A 13 0.15 4.15 3.15
C GLY A 13 0.57 4.84 4.45
N ALA A 14 1.86 5.13 4.57
CA ALA A 14 2.42 5.87 5.69
C ALA A 14 1.76 7.25 5.85
N PHE A 15 1.66 7.73 7.07
CA PHE A 15 1.07 9.02 7.46
C PHE A 15 -0.44 9.17 7.18
N CYS A 16 -1.11 8.12 6.72
CA CYS A 16 -2.52 8.15 6.35
C CYS A 16 -3.39 7.34 7.33
N GLY A 17 -4.69 7.36 7.08
CA GLY A 17 -5.70 6.47 7.65
C GLY A 17 -6.55 5.84 6.55
N GLY A 18 -7.52 5.04 6.94
CA GLY A 18 -8.45 4.37 6.01
C GLY A 18 -9.23 5.34 5.12
N TRP A 19 -9.38 6.58 5.57
CA TRP A 19 -10.00 7.67 4.82
C TRP A 19 -9.39 7.90 3.43
N ALA A 20 -8.09 7.60 3.27
CA ALA A 20 -7.38 7.79 2.01
C ALA A 20 -8.02 6.97 0.87
N PHE A 21 -8.80 5.94 1.20
CA PHE A 21 -9.53 5.11 0.25
C PHE A 21 -11.02 5.43 0.13
N ASP A 22 -11.54 6.53 0.71
CA ASP A 22 -12.99 6.82 0.70
C ASP A 22 -13.58 6.84 -0.71
N GLY A 23 -12.90 7.47 -1.67
CA GLY A 23 -13.30 7.47 -3.08
C GLY A 23 -13.34 6.06 -3.69
N TRP A 24 -12.28 5.28 -3.48
CA TRP A 24 -12.20 3.90 -3.96
C TRP A 24 -13.28 3.02 -3.34
N ARG A 25 -13.50 3.14 -2.03
CA ARG A 25 -14.57 2.40 -1.34
C ARG A 25 -15.93 2.70 -1.92
N ALA A 26 -16.25 3.99 -2.15
CA ALA A 26 -17.51 4.39 -2.76
C ALA A 26 -17.68 3.79 -4.17
N LEU A 27 -16.63 3.83 -5.00
CA LEU A 27 -16.65 3.26 -6.34
C LEU A 27 -16.85 1.74 -6.31
N PHE A 28 -16.07 1.01 -5.50
CA PHE A 28 -16.17 -0.44 -5.39
C PHE A 28 -17.52 -0.89 -4.82
N LYS A 29 -18.06 -0.19 -3.82
CA LYS A 29 -19.43 -0.40 -3.31
C LYS A 29 -20.48 -0.24 -4.41
N SER A 30 -20.34 0.76 -5.29
CA SER A 30 -21.24 0.97 -6.41
C SER A 30 -21.23 -0.18 -7.42
N LYS A 31 -20.18 -1.01 -7.40
CA LYS A 31 -20.02 -2.22 -8.22
C LYS A 31 -20.39 -3.51 -7.47
N GLY A 32 -20.97 -3.39 -6.28
CA GLY A 32 -21.46 -4.52 -5.49
C GLY A 32 -20.40 -5.26 -4.67
N TYR A 33 -19.25 -4.64 -4.43
CA TYR A 33 -18.25 -5.17 -3.48
C TYR A 33 -18.55 -4.69 -2.07
N GLU A 34 -18.38 -5.56 -1.09
CA GLU A 34 -18.23 -5.17 0.30
C GLU A 34 -16.80 -4.64 0.50
N THR A 35 -16.65 -3.47 1.17
CA THR A 35 -15.37 -2.78 1.23
C THR A 35 -15.02 -2.34 2.65
N TYR A 36 -13.78 -2.58 3.03
CA TYR A 36 -13.18 -2.20 4.30
C TYR A 36 -11.92 -1.40 4.05
N ALA A 37 -11.65 -0.43 4.92
CA ALA A 37 -10.38 0.30 4.96
C ALA A 37 -10.05 0.57 6.43
N PRO A 38 -9.50 -0.43 7.15
CA PRO A 38 -9.14 -0.25 8.55
C PRO A 38 -8.00 0.76 8.69
N ASP A 39 -8.04 1.56 9.75
CA ASP A 39 -6.87 2.30 10.19
C ASP A 39 -5.83 1.32 10.74
N LEU A 40 -4.57 1.51 10.38
CA LEU A 40 -3.47 0.84 11.07
C LEU A 40 -3.44 1.30 12.53
N ARG A 41 -2.87 0.47 13.43
CA ARG A 41 -2.82 0.87 14.85
C ARG A 41 -2.20 2.24 15.01
N HIS A 42 -2.82 3.08 15.82
CA HIS A 42 -2.42 4.46 16.12
C HIS A 42 -2.53 5.46 14.96
N HIS A 43 -3.27 5.12 13.89
CA HIS A 43 -3.49 6.00 12.74
C HIS A 43 -4.93 6.56 12.66
N ALA A 44 -5.73 6.39 13.71
CA ALA A 44 -7.06 6.99 13.75
C ALA A 44 -6.96 8.52 13.70
N GLU A 45 -7.82 9.16 12.90
CA GLU A 45 -7.94 10.62 12.85
C GLU A 45 -8.39 11.17 14.22
N ASP A 46 -8.01 12.39 14.51
CA ASP A 46 -8.40 13.14 15.72
C ASP A 46 -7.95 12.50 17.06
N VAL A 47 -7.07 11.52 17.01
CA VAL A 47 -6.48 10.88 18.19
C VAL A 47 -4.96 11.11 18.21
N GLU A 48 -4.48 11.78 19.26
CA GLU A 48 -3.02 11.91 19.45
C GLU A 48 -2.40 10.50 19.60
N PRO A 49 -1.57 10.04 18.66
CA PRO A 49 -1.02 8.70 18.75
C PRO A 49 -0.04 8.61 19.94
N PRO A 50 0.00 7.48 20.66
CA PRO A 50 0.90 7.30 21.78
C PRO A 50 2.37 7.21 21.33
N SER A 51 3.32 7.42 22.26
CA SER A 51 4.76 7.33 21.98
C SER A 51 5.19 5.97 21.42
N GLU A 52 4.47 4.92 21.80
CA GLU A 52 4.66 3.53 21.38
C GLU A 52 4.53 3.34 19.86
N LEU A 53 3.78 4.21 19.18
CA LEU A 53 3.75 4.22 17.71
C LEU A 53 5.17 4.24 17.14
N GLY A 54 6.10 5.03 17.72
CA GLY A 54 7.46 5.14 17.21
C GLY A 54 8.23 3.82 17.13
N GLN A 55 7.82 2.82 17.90
CA GLN A 55 8.42 1.48 17.97
C GLN A 55 7.49 0.37 17.42
N THR A 56 6.41 0.73 16.76
CA THR A 56 5.52 -0.21 16.08
C THR A 56 6.21 -0.76 14.83
N SER A 57 6.39 -2.06 14.76
CA SER A 57 7.01 -2.75 13.61
C SER A 57 6.02 -2.97 12.47
N MET A 58 6.52 -3.14 11.25
CA MET A 58 5.74 -3.68 10.12
C MET A 58 5.10 -5.05 10.47
N LEU A 59 5.75 -5.83 11.33
CA LEU A 59 5.20 -7.09 11.82
C LEU A 59 4.01 -6.90 12.77
N ASP A 60 3.97 -5.78 13.52
CA ASP A 60 2.84 -5.46 14.39
C ASP A 60 1.63 -5.03 13.56
N PHE A 61 1.82 -4.17 12.55
CA PHE A 61 0.77 -3.82 11.60
C PHE A 61 0.23 -5.04 10.87
N ALA A 62 1.12 -5.91 10.38
CA ALA A 62 0.71 -7.14 9.70
C ALA A 62 -0.11 -8.05 10.62
N ARG A 63 0.27 -8.20 11.91
CA ARG A 63 -0.46 -9.03 12.88
C ARG A 63 -1.87 -8.50 13.15
N ASP A 64 -2.04 -7.18 13.28
CA ASP A 64 -3.37 -6.59 13.47
C ASP A 64 -4.26 -6.81 12.26
N LEU A 65 -3.70 -6.64 11.06
CA LEU A 65 -4.43 -6.90 9.82
C LEU A 65 -4.74 -8.40 9.65
N GLU A 66 -3.84 -9.31 10.05
CA GLU A 66 -4.12 -10.75 10.07
C GLU A 66 -5.31 -11.07 10.97
N ALA A 67 -5.38 -10.49 12.16
CA ALA A 67 -6.51 -10.65 13.07
C ALA A 67 -7.81 -10.12 12.47
N PHE A 68 -7.76 -8.95 11.82
CA PHE A 68 -8.90 -8.39 11.10
C PHE A 68 -9.38 -9.32 9.97
N LEU A 69 -8.47 -9.90 9.18
CA LEU A 69 -8.82 -10.84 8.12
C LEU A 69 -9.40 -12.16 8.68
N ASP A 70 -8.91 -12.63 9.82
CA ASP A 70 -9.45 -13.82 10.50
C ASP A 70 -10.89 -13.59 10.98
N GLU A 71 -11.21 -12.38 11.48
CA GLU A 71 -12.58 -11.98 11.86
C GLU A 71 -13.51 -11.86 10.66
N LEU A 72 -12.98 -11.44 9.50
CA LEU A 72 -13.75 -11.34 8.25
C LEU A 72 -14.22 -12.71 7.76
N GLY A 73 -13.42 -13.77 7.98
CA GLY A 73 -13.79 -15.15 7.73
C GLY A 73 -13.91 -15.56 6.27
N GLU A 74 -13.55 -14.69 5.33
CA GLU A 74 -13.58 -14.91 3.88
C GLU A 74 -12.24 -14.54 3.25
N GLU A 75 -11.90 -15.16 2.11
CA GLU A 75 -10.71 -14.78 1.35
C GLU A 75 -10.92 -13.42 0.67
N PRO A 76 -10.22 -12.36 1.12
CA PRO A 76 -10.42 -11.02 0.59
C PRO A 76 -9.64 -10.79 -0.70
N ILE A 77 -10.02 -9.72 -1.40
CA ILE A 77 -9.15 -8.99 -2.32
C ILE A 77 -8.44 -7.93 -1.50
N LEU A 78 -7.11 -7.84 -1.59
CA LEU A 78 -6.35 -6.79 -0.92
C LEU A 78 -5.94 -5.70 -1.92
N ILE A 79 -6.20 -4.45 -1.57
CA ILE A 79 -5.72 -3.28 -2.31
C ILE A 79 -4.83 -2.48 -1.37
N GLY A 80 -3.55 -2.35 -1.67
CA GLY A 80 -2.62 -1.62 -0.80
C GLY A 80 -1.91 -0.48 -1.53
N HIS A 81 -1.84 0.68 -0.89
CA HIS A 81 -1.10 1.84 -1.39
C HIS A 81 0.20 2.02 -0.60
N SER A 82 1.31 2.26 -1.28
CA SER A 82 2.61 2.58 -0.66
C SER A 82 3.01 1.54 0.41
N MET A 83 3.21 1.92 1.66
CA MET A 83 3.46 1.02 2.80
C MET A 83 2.34 -0.03 2.95
N GLY A 84 1.08 0.35 2.74
CA GLY A 84 -0.04 -0.59 2.71
C GLY A 84 0.07 -1.63 1.59
N GLY A 85 0.71 -1.28 0.46
CA GLY A 85 1.03 -2.23 -0.61
C GLY A 85 2.10 -3.25 -0.20
N LEU A 86 3.04 -2.87 0.67
CA LEU A 86 3.98 -3.82 1.28
C LEU A 86 3.28 -4.72 2.30
N LEU A 87 2.42 -4.15 3.15
CA LEU A 87 1.60 -4.94 4.09
C LEU A 87 0.71 -5.94 3.36
N ALA A 88 0.06 -5.55 2.26
CA ALA A 88 -0.76 -6.45 1.45
C ALA A 88 0.06 -7.64 0.91
N GLN A 89 1.30 -7.42 0.47
CA GLN A 89 2.21 -8.50 0.06
C GLN A 89 2.59 -9.42 1.23
N MET A 90 2.87 -8.84 2.42
CA MET A 90 3.18 -9.60 3.64
C MET A 90 2.01 -10.49 4.07
N LEU A 91 0.79 -9.98 3.99
CA LEU A 91 -0.44 -10.72 4.31
C LEU A 91 -0.67 -11.88 3.33
N ALA A 92 -0.56 -11.61 2.02
CA ALA A 92 -0.78 -12.61 0.99
C ALA A 92 0.23 -13.77 1.03
N ALA A 93 1.41 -13.56 1.61
CA ALA A 93 2.39 -14.62 1.88
C ALA A 93 2.04 -15.48 3.11
N ARG A 94 1.05 -15.07 3.92
CA ARG A 94 0.72 -15.71 5.21
C ARG A 94 -0.72 -16.18 5.30
N ARG A 95 -1.60 -15.63 4.46
CA ARG A 95 -3.04 -15.88 4.45
C ARG A 95 -3.55 -16.08 3.03
N PRO A 96 -4.56 -16.91 2.80
CA PRO A 96 -5.22 -16.99 1.53
C PRO A 96 -5.88 -15.65 1.17
N VAL A 97 -5.61 -15.14 -0.03
CA VAL A 97 -6.26 -13.97 -0.61
C VAL A 97 -6.60 -14.23 -2.07
N ARG A 98 -7.70 -13.65 -2.54
CA ARG A 98 -8.20 -13.88 -3.91
C ARG A 98 -7.35 -13.17 -4.96
N ALA A 99 -6.94 -11.94 -4.68
CA ALA A 99 -6.11 -11.13 -5.58
C ALA A 99 -5.43 -9.99 -4.81
N LEU A 100 -4.34 -9.47 -5.37
CA LEU A 100 -3.66 -8.26 -4.89
C LEU A 100 -3.71 -7.15 -5.93
N VAL A 101 -4.08 -5.94 -5.51
CA VAL A 101 -3.86 -4.71 -6.27
C VAL A 101 -2.87 -3.84 -5.48
N LEU A 102 -1.71 -3.61 -6.02
CA LEU A 102 -0.60 -2.89 -5.40
C LEU A 102 -0.42 -1.54 -6.09
N LEU A 103 -0.78 -0.47 -5.39
CA LEU A 103 -0.73 0.91 -5.89
C LEU A 103 0.54 1.58 -5.37
N ALA A 104 1.51 1.85 -6.24
CA ALA A 104 2.80 2.40 -5.86
C ALA A 104 3.41 1.73 -4.61
N PRO A 105 3.47 0.38 -4.53
CA PRO A 105 3.81 -0.32 -3.29
C PRO A 105 5.25 -0.03 -2.85
N SER A 106 5.46 0.10 -1.54
CA SER A 106 6.80 0.07 -0.97
C SER A 106 7.46 -1.30 -1.20
N ALA A 107 8.77 -1.28 -1.35
CA ALA A 107 9.55 -2.46 -1.69
C ALA A 107 9.75 -3.39 -0.48
N PRO A 108 9.60 -4.71 -0.64
CA PRO A 108 9.94 -5.67 0.40
C PRO A 108 11.45 -5.84 0.54
N TRP A 109 11.89 -6.45 1.62
CA TRP A 109 13.28 -6.80 1.88
C TRP A 109 13.95 -7.43 0.65
N GLY A 110 15.14 -6.93 0.30
CA GLY A 110 15.94 -7.42 -0.83
C GLY A 110 15.66 -6.74 -2.17
N VAL A 111 14.68 -5.82 -2.26
CA VAL A 111 14.47 -4.97 -3.44
C VAL A 111 15.16 -3.63 -3.23
N LEU A 112 16.11 -3.30 -4.09
CA LEU A 112 16.86 -2.06 -4.03
C LEU A 112 16.07 -0.90 -4.64
N PRO A 113 16.22 0.33 -4.10
CA PRO A 113 15.75 1.54 -4.75
C PRO A 113 16.29 1.65 -6.18
N ALA A 114 15.45 2.02 -7.13
CA ALA A 114 15.83 2.11 -8.55
C ALA A 114 16.41 3.49 -8.91
N THR A 115 16.26 4.51 -8.05
CA THR A 115 16.70 5.86 -8.33
C THR A 115 17.62 6.42 -7.23
N PRO A 116 18.56 7.34 -7.59
CA PRO A 116 19.38 8.04 -6.60
C PRO A 116 18.53 8.87 -5.63
N PHE A 117 17.36 9.37 -6.05
CA PHE A 117 16.47 10.15 -5.21
C PHE A 117 15.87 9.30 -4.08
N GLU A 118 15.35 8.10 -4.36
CA GLU A 118 14.85 7.17 -3.35
C GLU A 118 15.94 6.84 -2.33
N TYR A 119 17.15 6.54 -2.80
CA TYR A 119 18.29 6.27 -1.93
C TYR A 119 18.64 7.46 -1.04
N ALA A 120 18.76 8.66 -1.62
CA ALA A 120 19.08 9.87 -0.87
C ALA A 120 18.00 10.24 0.14
N SER A 121 16.72 10.04 -0.21
CA SER A 121 15.59 10.29 0.69
C SER A 121 15.62 9.37 1.90
N ALA A 122 15.94 8.07 1.71
CA ALA A 122 16.13 7.15 2.82
C ALA A 122 17.30 7.60 3.72
N GLN A 123 18.45 7.97 3.15
CA GLN A 123 19.60 8.42 3.93
C GLN A 123 19.33 9.74 4.69
N ALA A 124 18.49 10.62 4.15
CA ALA A 124 18.14 11.89 4.79
C ALA A 124 17.44 11.70 6.15
N LEU A 125 16.78 10.57 6.40
CA LEU A 125 16.17 10.26 7.69
C LEU A 125 17.18 10.24 8.85
N TYR A 126 18.43 9.88 8.59
CA TYR A 126 19.47 9.90 9.61
C TYR A 126 19.82 11.30 10.11
N LEU A 127 19.46 12.36 9.38
CA LEU A 127 19.59 13.73 9.86
C LEU A 127 18.67 14.03 11.04
N ALA A 128 17.59 13.25 11.21
CA ALA A 128 16.71 13.32 12.37
C ALA A 128 17.24 12.54 13.59
N GLY A 129 18.45 11.97 13.52
CA GLY A 129 19.06 11.17 14.60
C GLY A 129 18.48 9.76 14.66
N ASP A 130 18.09 9.31 15.85
CA ASP A 130 17.55 7.99 16.14
C ASP A 130 16.05 7.87 15.73
N PHE A 131 15.72 8.23 14.50
CA PHE A 131 14.36 8.31 13.99
C PHE A 131 13.57 7.00 14.18
N TRP A 132 14.23 5.85 14.15
CA TRP A 132 13.62 4.53 14.31
C TRP A 132 13.03 4.23 15.70
N ASN A 133 13.28 5.12 16.68
CA ASN A 133 12.71 5.03 18.02
C ASN A 133 11.60 6.05 18.29
N ARG A 134 11.18 6.79 17.28
CA ARG A 134 10.28 7.95 17.46
C ARG A 134 9.08 7.88 16.52
N ARG A 135 8.02 8.60 16.90
CA ARG A 135 6.98 8.98 15.96
C ARG A 135 7.58 9.96 14.94
N LEU A 136 7.34 9.71 13.67
CA LEU A 136 7.72 10.60 12.58
C LEU A 136 6.53 11.47 12.22
N TRP A 137 6.65 12.77 12.39
CA TRP A 137 5.63 13.71 11.99
C TRP A 137 5.73 14.00 10.49
N PRO A 138 4.59 14.08 9.78
CA PRO A 138 4.62 14.41 8.36
C PRO A 138 5.22 15.80 8.14
N THR A 139 6.16 15.91 7.22
CA THR A 139 6.70 17.20 6.79
C THR A 139 5.92 17.66 5.56
N HIS A 140 4.94 18.53 5.75
CA HIS A 140 3.96 18.92 4.73
C HIS A 140 4.60 19.36 3.41
N TRP A 141 5.67 20.17 3.43
CA TRP A 141 6.32 20.60 2.20
C TRP A 141 7.03 19.46 1.45
N ILE A 142 7.56 18.46 2.17
CA ILE A 142 8.17 17.27 1.56
C ILE A 142 7.06 16.40 0.93
N ALA A 143 5.97 16.17 1.67
CA ALA A 143 4.82 15.41 1.17
C ALA A 143 4.19 16.09 -0.05
N ALA A 144 3.98 17.42 0.00
CA ALA A 144 3.46 18.20 -1.12
C ALA A 144 4.34 18.10 -2.37
N ALA A 145 5.66 18.13 -2.21
CA ALA A 145 6.60 18.14 -3.33
C ALA A 145 6.86 16.76 -3.95
N ASN A 146 6.56 15.65 -3.25
CA ASN A 146 6.97 14.32 -3.69
C ASN A 146 5.82 13.30 -3.72
N ALA A 147 4.92 13.32 -2.74
CA ALA A 147 3.81 12.37 -2.66
C ALA A 147 2.50 12.94 -3.22
N LEU A 148 2.29 14.25 -3.09
CA LEU A 148 1.07 14.96 -3.49
C LEU A 148 1.35 15.98 -4.60
N ASP A 149 2.45 15.87 -5.32
CA ASP A 149 2.90 16.84 -6.33
C ASP A 149 1.95 16.95 -7.54
N ASN A 150 1.11 15.95 -7.75
CA ASN A 150 0.08 15.91 -8.78
C ASN A 150 -1.34 16.24 -8.27
N VAL A 151 -1.50 16.48 -6.96
CA VAL A 151 -2.76 16.93 -6.36
C VAL A 151 -2.87 18.46 -6.52
N PRO A 152 -4.01 19.02 -6.97
CA PRO A 152 -4.22 20.47 -7.06
C PRO A 152 -3.96 21.18 -5.73
N ASP A 153 -3.42 22.39 -5.77
CA ASP A 153 -3.00 23.12 -4.56
C ASP A 153 -4.16 23.39 -3.59
N ASP A 154 -5.35 23.64 -4.12
CA ASP A 154 -6.58 23.86 -3.34
C ASP A 154 -7.11 22.60 -2.66
N GLU A 155 -6.84 21.42 -3.20
CA GLU A 155 -7.21 20.13 -2.60
C GLU A 155 -6.09 19.57 -1.70
N ARG A 156 -4.83 19.86 -2.03
CA ARG A 156 -3.63 19.31 -1.36
C ARG A 156 -3.60 19.61 0.13
N GLN A 157 -3.98 20.82 0.53
CA GLN A 157 -3.97 21.20 1.95
C GLN A 157 -4.95 20.35 2.76
N SER A 158 -6.13 20.07 2.24
CA SER A 158 -7.12 19.21 2.91
C SER A 158 -6.63 17.78 3.12
N VAL A 159 -5.79 17.27 2.22
CA VAL A 159 -5.15 15.96 2.38
C VAL A 159 -4.04 16.02 3.44
N LEU A 160 -3.21 17.07 3.41
CA LEU A 160 -2.12 17.25 4.37
C LEU A 160 -2.62 17.41 5.81
N ASP A 161 -3.76 18.10 6.00
CA ASP A 161 -4.34 18.33 7.31
C ASP A 161 -4.85 17.03 7.97
N ARG A 162 -5.09 15.98 7.19
CA ARG A 162 -5.51 14.65 7.66
C ARG A 162 -4.35 13.69 7.91
N PHE A 163 -3.12 14.09 7.59
CA PHE A 163 -1.97 13.23 7.84
C PHE A 163 -1.70 13.11 9.33
N VAL A 164 -1.40 11.90 9.75
CA VAL A 164 -1.05 11.52 11.13
C VAL A 164 0.41 11.09 11.20
N PRO A 165 1.03 11.05 12.40
CA PRO A 165 2.39 10.55 12.55
C PRO A 165 2.52 9.07 12.16
N GLU A 166 3.73 8.69 11.73
CA GLU A 166 4.08 7.33 11.35
C GLU A 166 5.11 6.73 12.31
N SER A 167 5.22 5.41 12.33
CA SER A 167 6.24 4.68 13.05
C SER A 167 7.63 4.87 12.46
N GLY A 168 8.57 5.32 13.28
CA GLY A 168 9.97 5.36 12.89
C GLY A 168 10.56 3.98 12.67
N LEU A 169 10.16 2.99 13.48
CA LEU A 169 10.63 1.61 13.31
C LEU A 169 10.11 1.00 12.00
N ALA A 170 8.81 1.11 11.70
CA ALA A 170 8.25 0.62 10.43
C ALA A 170 8.90 1.31 9.22
N THR A 171 9.17 2.63 9.32
CA THR A 171 9.90 3.38 8.30
C THR A 171 11.32 2.85 8.13
N PHE A 172 12.03 2.56 9.22
CA PHE A 172 13.36 1.96 9.17
C PHE A 172 13.33 0.56 8.52
N GLU A 173 12.44 -0.32 8.96
CA GLU A 173 12.28 -1.68 8.43
C GLU A 173 11.95 -1.68 6.93
N THR A 174 11.29 -0.64 6.43
CA THR A 174 10.93 -0.48 5.02
C THR A 174 12.08 0.13 4.20
N MET A 175 12.62 1.26 4.63
CA MET A 175 13.58 2.03 3.83
C MET A 175 15.04 1.62 4.06
N HIS A 176 15.35 1.04 5.22
CA HIS A 176 16.68 0.55 5.60
C HIS A 176 16.69 -0.96 5.85
N TRP A 177 15.86 -1.69 5.11
CA TRP A 177 15.66 -3.12 5.27
C TRP A 177 16.97 -3.94 5.32
N ALA A 178 18.05 -3.49 4.67
CA ALA A 178 19.35 -4.16 4.68
C ALA A 178 20.02 -4.13 6.06
N LEU A 179 19.65 -3.18 6.93
CA LEU A 179 20.13 -3.05 8.30
C LEU A 179 19.16 -3.66 9.32
N ASP A 180 17.96 -4.05 8.90
CA ASP A 180 17.00 -4.74 9.74
C ASP A 180 17.38 -6.22 9.91
N LEU A 181 17.95 -6.55 11.06
CA LEU A 181 18.35 -7.91 11.40
C LEU A 181 17.17 -8.87 11.56
N LYS A 182 15.97 -8.36 11.86
CA LYS A 182 14.74 -9.15 11.97
C LYS A 182 14.16 -9.48 10.59
N ARG A 183 14.56 -8.75 9.56
CA ARG A 183 14.01 -8.84 8.19
C ARG A 183 12.48 -8.77 8.20
N ALA A 184 11.93 -7.79 8.92
CA ALA A 184 10.50 -7.66 9.16
C ALA A 184 9.66 -7.64 7.87
N THR A 185 10.21 -7.05 6.78
CA THR A 185 9.55 -6.94 5.48
C THR A 185 9.96 -8.04 4.48
N GLN A 186 10.61 -9.12 4.96
CA GLN A 186 10.99 -10.23 4.09
C GLN A 186 9.77 -11.04 3.65
N ILE A 187 9.65 -11.24 2.35
CA ILE A 187 8.59 -12.02 1.72
C ILE A 187 9.24 -13.03 0.77
N ASP A 188 8.90 -14.31 0.91
CA ASP A 188 9.19 -15.27 -0.15
C ASP A 188 8.12 -15.13 -1.23
N PRO A 189 8.48 -14.74 -2.46
CA PRO A 189 7.49 -14.55 -3.51
C PRO A 189 6.77 -15.85 -3.92
N ARG A 190 7.28 -17.02 -3.51
CA ARG A 190 6.63 -18.31 -3.74
C ARG A 190 5.40 -18.52 -2.87
N ASP A 191 5.37 -17.87 -1.70
CA ASP A 191 4.24 -17.97 -0.76
C ASP A 191 3.05 -17.11 -1.21
N VAL A 192 3.27 -16.09 -2.06
CA VAL A 192 2.20 -15.28 -2.64
C VAL A 192 1.69 -15.97 -3.91
N VAL A 193 0.59 -16.68 -3.80
CA VAL A 193 0.07 -17.55 -4.87
C VAL A 193 -1.05 -16.93 -5.71
N CYS A 194 -1.70 -15.87 -5.23
CA CYS A 194 -2.78 -15.18 -5.92
C CYS A 194 -2.29 -14.32 -7.11
N PRO A 195 -3.19 -13.97 -8.06
CA PRO A 195 -2.89 -12.98 -9.09
C PRO A 195 -2.63 -11.59 -8.51
N ILE A 196 -1.74 -10.83 -9.15
CA ILE A 196 -1.27 -9.53 -8.68
C ILE A 196 -1.34 -8.50 -9.80
N LEU A 197 -1.90 -7.33 -9.52
CA LEU A 197 -1.78 -6.13 -10.34
C LEU A 197 -0.89 -5.12 -9.61
N CYS A 198 0.26 -4.78 -10.20
CA CYS A 198 1.14 -3.73 -9.70
C CYS A 198 0.99 -2.48 -10.55
N ILE A 199 0.64 -1.35 -9.96
CA ILE A 199 0.47 -0.07 -10.65
C ILE A 199 1.48 0.94 -10.12
N ALA A 200 2.18 1.62 -11.03
CA ALA A 200 3.08 2.72 -10.72
C ALA A 200 2.61 4.02 -11.40
N GLY A 201 2.75 5.14 -10.73
CA GLY A 201 2.68 6.45 -11.39
C GLY A 201 4.00 6.73 -12.11
N ALA A 202 3.94 7.11 -13.40
CA ALA A 202 5.14 7.35 -14.20
C ALA A 202 6.03 8.51 -13.68
N ARG A 203 5.47 9.38 -12.83
CA ARG A 203 6.14 10.53 -12.21
C ARG A 203 6.46 10.30 -10.74
N ASP A 204 6.13 9.13 -10.19
CA ASP A 204 6.36 8.81 -8.77
C ASP A 204 7.84 8.87 -8.42
N ARG A 205 8.17 9.69 -7.43
CA ARG A 205 9.52 9.83 -6.87
C ARG A 205 9.71 9.08 -5.56
N VAL A 206 8.58 8.78 -4.88
CA VAL A 206 8.60 8.10 -3.57
C VAL A 206 8.87 6.61 -3.77
N ASN A 207 8.05 5.96 -4.60
CA ASN A 207 8.26 4.58 -5.05
C ASN A 207 8.31 4.58 -6.59
N SER A 208 9.49 4.80 -7.14
CA SER A 208 9.66 5.00 -8.58
C SER A 208 9.13 3.85 -9.42
N PRO A 209 8.72 4.09 -10.68
CA PRO A 209 8.28 3.03 -11.60
C PRO A 209 9.30 1.88 -11.70
N GLY A 210 10.60 2.18 -11.62
CA GLY A 210 11.66 1.17 -11.62
C GLY A 210 11.62 0.26 -10.41
N THR A 211 11.39 0.83 -9.22
CA THR A 211 11.24 0.08 -7.97
C THR A 211 9.97 -0.76 -7.99
N VAL A 212 8.83 -0.21 -8.38
CA VAL A 212 7.55 -0.95 -8.48
C VAL A 212 7.64 -2.07 -9.52
N ARG A 213 8.32 -1.85 -10.66
CA ARG A 213 8.57 -2.90 -11.65
C ARG A 213 9.44 -4.02 -11.08
N SER A 214 10.44 -3.68 -10.24
CA SER A 214 11.27 -4.66 -9.55
C SER A 214 10.46 -5.48 -8.55
N VAL A 215 9.52 -4.86 -7.83
CA VAL A 215 8.55 -5.56 -6.96
C VAL A 215 7.72 -6.56 -7.79
N ALA A 216 7.10 -6.10 -8.87
CA ALA A 216 6.27 -6.96 -9.74
C ALA A 216 7.07 -8.15 -10.31
N SER A 217 8.32 -7.94 -10.70
CA SER A 217 9.18 -8.96 -11.30
C SER A 217 9.48 -10.15 -10.36
N ARG A 218 9.36 -9.97 -9.04
CA ARG A 218 9.53 -11.05 -8.04
C ARG A 218 8.45 -12.13 -8.18
N TYR A 219 7.25 -11.75 -8.61
CA TYR A 219 6.07 -12.62 -8.68
C TYR A 219 5.86 -13.22 -10.08
N ARG A 220 6.92 -13.74 -10.69
CA ARG A 220 6.97 -14.24 -12.06
C ARG A 220 5.70 -14.99 -12.51
N GLY A 221 5.08 -14.49 -13.58
CA GLY A 221 3.89 -15.09 -14.19
C GLY A 221 2.57 -14.82 -13.45
N ARG A 222 2.62 -14.25 -12.25
CA ARG A 222 1.43 -13.90 -11.44
C ARG A 222 1.17 -12.40 -11.37
N ALA A 223 2.19 -11.57 -11.58
CA ALA A 223 2.06 -10.12 -11.54
C ALA A 223 1.96 -9.51 -12.94
N ARG A 224 0.90 -8.72 -13.15
CA ARG A 224 0.79 -7.75 -14.22
C ARG A 224 1.30 -6.40 -13.72
N TYR A 225 2.16 -5.74 -14.48
CA TYR A 225 2.67 -4.40 -14.18
C TYR A 225 2.06 -3.38 -15.13
N GLU A 226 1.58 -2.28 -14.58
CA GLU A 226 1.06 -1.13 -15.31
C GLU A 226 1.74 0.16 -14.84
N GLU A 227 2.15 1.01 -15.79
CA GLU A 227 2.72 2.31 -15.52
C GLU A 227 1.81 3.40 -16.09
N ILE A 228 1.29 4.25 -15.22
CA ILE A 228 0.25 5.22 -15.58
C ILE A 228 0.90 6.59 -15.87
N ALA A 229 0.88 6.96 -17.14
CA ALA A 229 1.42 8.23 -17.59
C ALA A 229 0.70 9.42 -16.93
N GLY A 230 1.49 10.44 -16.52
CA GLY A 230 0.99 11.66 -15.89
C GLY A 230 0.66 11.54 -14.41
N HIS A 231 0.67 10.33 -13.83
CA HIS A 231 0.41 10.09 -12.41
C HIS A 231 1.68 10.04 -11.57
N SER A 232 1.55 10.43 -10.31
CA SER A 232 2.61 10.45 -9.31
C SER A 232 2.37 9.39 -8.22
N HIS A 233 2.69 9.69 -6.96
CA HIS A 233 2.58 8.73 -5.86
C HIS A 233 1.15 8.52 -5.36
N TRP A 234 0.32 9.61 -5.35
CA TRP A 234 -1.02 9.60 -4.74
C TRP A 234 -2.08 9.01 -5.66
N LEU A 235 -1.84 7.78 -6.17
CA LEU A 235 -2.71 7.07 -7.13
C LEU A 235 -4.15 6.86 -6.63
N ILE A 236 -4.37 7.06 -5.34
CA ILE A 236 -5.66 6.82 -4.68
C ILE A 236 -6.56 8.05 -4.63
N GLY A 237 -6.04 9.25 -4.94
CA GLY A 237 -6.81 10.48 -4.82
C GLY A 237 -6.31 11.65 -5.68
N GLU A 238 -5.24 11.50 -6.48
CA GLU A 238 -4.85 12.54 -7.44
C GLU A 238 -5.79 12.55 -8.66
N PRO A 239 -5.89 13.65 -9.44
CA PRO A 239 -6.80 13.73 -10.58
C PRO A 239 -6.66 12.55 -11.54
N GLY A 240 -7.76 11.87 -11.82
CA GLY A 240 -7.81 10.68 -12.68
C GLY A 240 -7.68 9.35 -11.94
N TRP A 241 -7.65 9.35 -10.61
CA TRP A 241 -7.65 8.14 -9.79
C TRP A 241 -8.80 7.17 -10.12
N GLU A 242 -9.96 7.69 -10.57
CA GLU A 242 -11.11 6.87 -10.96
C GLU A 242 -10.78 5.94 -12.14
N LYS A 243 -9.91 6.37 -13.05
CA LYS A 243 -9.45 5.53 -14.17
C LYS A 243 -8.56 4.40 -13.69
N ILE A 244 -7.75 4.63 -12.67
CA ILE A 244 -6.91 3.62 -12.04
C ILE A 244 -7.78 2.60 -11.30
N ALA A 245 -8.77 3.08 -10.57
CA ALA A 245 -9.73 2.22 -9.89
C ALA A 245 -10.57 1.40 -10.89
N ALA A 246 -11.01 1.99 -12.02
CA ALA A 246 -11.72 1.28 -13.07
C ALA A 246 -10.83 0.22 -13.76
N LEU A 247 -9.54 0.52 -14.01
CA LEU A 247 -8.57 -0.46 -14.51
C LEU A 247 -8.42 -1.64 -13.55
N SER A 248 -8.33 -1.35 -12.25
CA SER A 248 -8.23 -2.37 -11.20
C SER A 248 -9.48 -3.25 -11.15
N LEU A 249 -10.68 -2.65 -11.26
CA LEU A 249 -11.94 -3.39 -11.32
C LEU A 249 -12.02 -4.30 -12.56
N ALA A 250 -11.68 -3.77 -13.74
CA ALA A 250 -11.68 -4.56 -14.97
C ALA A 250 -10.73 -5.75 -14.89
N TRP A 251 -9.53 -5.53 -14.34
CA TRP A 251 -8.57 -6.61 -14.14
C TRP A 251 -9.07 -7.65 -13.12
N LEU A 252 -9.71 -7.23 -12.02
CA LEU A 252 -10.31 -8.14 -11.05
C LEU A 252 -11.43 -8.98 -11.68
N ASP A 253 -12.30 -8.36 -12.45
CA ASP A 253 -13.38 -9.09 -13.15
C ASP A 253 -12.80 -10.16 -14.09
N ASP A 254 -11.72 -9.86 -14.82
CA ASP A 254 -11.04 -10.81 -15.72
C ASP A 254 -10.40 -11.99 -14.95
N VAL A 255 -9.65 -11.73 -13.88
CA VAL A 255 -8.93 -12.81 -13.16
C VAL A 255 -9.90 -13.69 -12.37
N LEU A 256 -10.94 -13.13 -11.76
CA LEU A 256 -11.93 -13.88 -10.99
C LEU A 256 -12.84 -14.72 -11.89
N ALA A 257 -13.14 -14.24 -13.10
CA ALA A 257 -13.89 -15.02 -14.09
C ALA A 257 -13.09 -16.25 -14.56
N ASN A 258 -11.79 -16.08 -14.81
CA ASN A 258 -10.90 -17.17 -15.22
C ASN A 258 -10.73 -18.25 -14.14
N GLU A 259 -10.64 -17.87 -12.86
CA GLU A 259 -10.61 -18.82 -11.74
C GLU A 259 -11.88 -19.66 -11.65
N SER A 260 -13.05 -19.01 -11.82
CA SER A 260 -14.36 -19.71 -11.79
C SER A 260 -14.48 -20.71 -12.94
N ALA A 261 -13.96 -20.39 -14.12
CA ALA A 261 -13.95 -21.30 -15.28
C ALA A 261 -13.02 -22.50 -15.06
N ALA A 262 -11.85 -22.28 -14.42
CA ALA A 262 -10.89 -23.35 -14.13
C ALA A 262 -11.37 -24.31 -13.03
N ALA A 263 -12.14 -23.82 -12.07
CA ALA A 263 -12.72 -24.64 -10.98
C ALA A 263 -13.94 -25.48 -11.43
N GLY A 264 -14.57 -25.14 -12.58
CA GLY A 264 -15.71 -25.84 -13.14
C GLY A 264 -15.37 -26.88 -14.23
N SER A 265 -14.09 -27.01 -14.60
CA SER A 265 -13.56 -27.97 -15.58
C SER A 265 -12.87 -29.15 -14.89
#